data_c09e961a821f569e8574adb959e90a29
#
_entry.id   c09e961a821f569e8574adb959e90a29
#
_cell.length_a   1.000
_cell.length_b   1.000
_cell.length_c   1.000
_cell.angle_alpha   90.00
_cell.angle_beta   90.00
_cell.angle_gamma   90.00
#
_symmetry.space_group_name_H-M   'P 1'
#
loop_
_entity.id
_entity.type
_entity.pdbx_description
1 polymer ?
#
loop_
_entity_poly.entity_id
_entity_poly.type
_entity_poly.pdbx_seq_one_letter_code
_entity_poly.pdbx_strand_id
1 'polypeptide(L)'
;MKGKNKMIRFLALGVLSLCTVAPAFAGSPALHSGKYEGLMLAVTPEHQVEGYYSEQMGEGVTRGCTFYLQGQPAALTTWLDESYPGSVAASSDGVTLTVAEGRQHPGCLNVLMPEIATGLDLTQTASKKWIGLVKVSADKAYLLKNPSAKAAKRPYIVKNDVVGVLAFKDGWAQVEFINADDRSFTGWISQDQYARLAAPKG
;
A
#
# COMPACT_ATOMS: atom_id res chain seq x y z
N MET A 1 -41.40 32.48 80.24
CA MET A 1 -40.03 31.88 80.24
C MET A 1 -39.59 31.67 78.82
N LYS A 2 -38.37 32.17 78.46
CA LYS A 2 -37.81 32.38 77.10
C LYS A 2 -37.40 31.09 76.46
N GLY A 3 -37.98 30.77 75.28
CA GLY A 3 -37.46 29.74 74.36
C GLY A 3 -36.77 30.38 73.17
N LYS A 4 -35.44 30.12 73.01
CA LYS A 4 -34.60 30.69 71.94
C LYS A 4 -34.71 29.80 70.65
N ASN A 5 -35.21 30.38 69.57
CA ASN A 5 -35.14 29.76 68.22
C ASN A 5 -33.72 29.84 67.70
N LYS A 6 -33.11 28.70 67.43
CA LYS A 6 -31.85 28.58 66.64
C LYS A 6 -32.21 28.40 65.15
N MET A 7 -31.87 29.39 64.37
CA MET A 7 -32.02 29.41 62.96
C MET A 7 -30.80 28.72 62.36
N ILE A 8 -30.99 27.51 61.76
CA ILE A 8 -29.95 26.75 61.08
C ILE A 8 -29.90 27.24 59.60
N ARG A 9 -28.80 27.88 59.21
CA ARG A 9 -28.52 28.26 57.84
C ARG A 9 -27.91 27.08 57.12
N PHE A 10 -28.59 26.51 56.14
CA PHE A 10 -28.04 25.56 55.20
C PHE A 10 -27.22 26.31 54.12
N LEU A 11 -25.90 26.12 54.10
CA LEU A 11 -25.06 26.51 53.01
C LEU A 11 -25.17 25.42 51.95
N ALA A 12 -25.78 25.72 50.80
CA ALA A 12 -25.75 24.87 49.63
C ALA A 12 -24.39 25.09 48.89
N LEU A 13 -23.47 24.12 48.97
CA LEU A 13 -22.29 24.07 48.11
C LEU A 13 -22.71 23.58 46.72
N GLY A 14 -22.74 24.47 45.74
CA GLY A 14 -22.89 24.10 44.35
C GLY A 14 -21.56 23.53 43.81
N VAL A 15 -21.53 22.24 43.51
CA VAL A 15 -20.41 21.61 42.82
C VAL A 15 -20.52 21.92 41.32
N LEU A 16 -19.68 22.84 40.84
CA LEU A 16 -19.56 23.13 39.41
C LEU A 16 -18.72 22.02 38.76
N SER A 17 -19.40 21.06 38.11
CA SER A 17 -18.74 19.99 37.34
C SER A 17 -18.22 20.57 36.02
N LEU A 18 -16.91 20.83 35.94
CA LEU A 18 -16.26 21.17 34.67
C LEU A 18 -16.15 19.87 33.83
N CYS A 19 -17.03 19.71 32.83
CA CYS A 19 -16.83 18.72 31.78
C CYS A 19 -15.66 19.18 30.87
N THR A 20 -14.47 18.61 31.07
CA THR A 20 -13.37 18.76 30.16
C THR A 20 -13.65 17.90 28.90
N VAL A 21 -14.07 18.55 27.81
CA VAL A 21 -14.14 17.93 26.48
C VAL A 21 -12.71 17.77 25.98
N ALA A 22 -12.18 16.53 26.03
CA ALA A 22 -10.90 16.20 25.38
C ALA A 22 -11.11 16.28 23.86
N PRO A 23 -10.24 17.01 23.12
CA PRO A 23 -10.30 16.98 21.67
C PRO A 23 -10.01 15.55 21.21
N ALA A 24 -10.95 14.94 20.47
CA ALA A 24 -10.69 13.71 19.73
C ALA A 24 -9.69 14.06 18.64
N PHE A 25 -8.42 13.69 18.82
CA PHE A 25 -7.46 13.68 17.71
C PHE A 25 -7.95 12.61 16.73
N ALA A 26 -8.58 13.04 15.65
CA ALA A 26 -8.77 12.18 14.48
C ALA A 26 -7.35 11.81 14.01
N GLY A 27 -6.93 10.57 14.28
CA GLY A 27 -5.64 10.06 13.79
C GLY A 27 -5.61 10.21 12.28
N SER A 28 -4.48 10.66 11.74
CA SER A 28 -4.29 10.68 10.28
C SER A 28 -4.56 9.28 9.72
N PRO A 29 -5.24 9.18 8.57
CA PRO A 29 -5.50 7.88 7.97
C PRO A 29 -4.17 7.12 7.77
N ALA A 30 -4.16 5.82 8.07
CA ALA A 30 -2.98 4.99 7.91
C ALA A 30 -2.90 4.44 6.48
N LEU A 31 -1.69 4.29 5.96
CA LEU A 31 -1.47 3.57 4.71
C LEU A 31 -1.78 2.08 4.89
N HIS A 32 -2.45 1.49 3.93
CA HIS A 32 -2.80 0.08 3.91
C HIS A 32 -2.27 -0.61 2.65
N SER A 33 -1.92 -1.88 2.79
CA SER A 33 -1.60 -2.72 1.64
C SER A 33 -2.86 -3.00 0.82
N GLY A 34 -2.74 -2.92 -0.52
CA GLY A 34 -3.89 -3.13 -1.39
C GLY A 34 -3.63 -2.88 -2.86
N LYS A 35 -4.69 -3.07 -3.64
CA LYS A 35 -4.80 -2.54 -4.99
C LYS A 35 -5.48 -1.17 -4.92
N TYR A 36 -4.96 -0.27 -5.69
CA TYR A 36 -5.51 1.04 -5.97
C TYR A 36 -5.64 1.20 -7.49
N GLU A 37 -6.26 2.26 -7.96
CA GLU A 37 -6.31 2.59 -9.39
C GLU A 37 -4.88 2.68 -9.96
N GLY A 38 -4.49 1.73 -10.83
CA GLY A 38 -3.16 1.67 -11.41
C GLY A 38 -2.01 1.28 -10.47
N LEU A 39 -2.24 1.12 -9.15
CA LEU A 39 -1.16 0.89 -8.18
C LEU A 39 -1.39 -0.36 -7.33
N MET A 40 -0.39 -1.21 -7.24
CA MET A 40 -0.23 -2.19 -6.17
C MET A 40 0.67 -1.58 -5.09
N LEU A 41 0.24 -1.60 -3.84
CA LEU A 41 0.98 -1.05 -2.71
C LEU A 41 1.02 -2.05 -1.56
N ALA A 42 2.21 -2.30 -1.03
CA ALA A 42 2.42 -3.06 0.18
C ALA A 42 3.08 -2.18 1.26
N VAL A 43 2.56 -2.26 2.48
CA VAL A 43 3.19 -1.68 3.68
C VAL A 43 3.91 -2.82 4.39
N THR A 44 5.22 -2.70 4.51
CA THR A 44 6.05 -3.74 5.14
C THR A 44 5.95 -3.70 6.66
N PRO A 45 6.38 -4.77 7.38
CA PRO A 45 6.43 -4.75 8.85
C PRO A 45 7.31 -3.63 9.43
N GLU A 46 8.29 -3.15 8.66
CA GLU A 46 9.19 -2.04 9.01
C GLU A 46 8.57 -0.68 8.68
N HIS A 47 7.28 -0.62 8.35
CA HIS A 47 6.54 0.59 7.96
C HIS A 47 7.13 1.29 6.72
N GLN A 48 7.79 0.54 5.85
CA GLN A 48 8.18 1.01 4.52
C GLN A 48 7.07 0.68 3.52
N VAL A 49 7.15 1.30 2.36
CA VAL A 49 6.25 1.09 1.24
C VAL A 49 7.01 0.42 0.11
N GLU A 50 6.41 -0.60 -0.48
CA GLU A 50 6.79 -1.16 -1.77
C GLU A 50 5.60 -1.04 -2.71
N GLY A 51 5.83 -0.58 -3.94
CA GLY A 51 4.73 -0.41 -4.89
C GLY A 51 5.13 -0.66 -6.33
N TYR A 52 4.11 -0.90 -7.13
CA TYR A 52 4.20 -1.06 -8.57
C TYR A 52 3.03 -0.35 -9.22
N TYR A 53 3.33 0.73 -9.93
CA TYR A 53 2.36 1.45 -10.75
C TYR A 53 2.33 0.85 -12.15
N SER A 54 1.14 0.58 -12.68
CA SER A 54 0.96 0.07 -14.03
C SER A 54 -0.40 0.51 -14.58
N GLU A 55 -0.38 1.31 -15.63
CA GLU A 55 -1.55 1.79 -16.33
C GLU A 55 -1.37 1.57 -17.83
N GLN A 56 -2.45 1.20 -18.50
CA GLN A 56 -2.48 1.02 -19.95
C GLN A 56 -3.64 1.81 -20.55
N MET A 57 -3.40 2.45 -21.68
CA MET A 57 -4.40 3.21 -22.44
C MET A 57 -4.39 2.80 -23.90
N GLY A 58 -5.57 2.81 -24.52
CA GLY A 58 -5.78 2.59 -25.93
C GLY A 58 -6.31 1.21 -26.28
N GLU A 59 -7.03 1.12 -27.40
CA GLU A 59 -7.49 -0.12 -28.00
C GLU A 59 -6.55 -0.48 -29.17
N GLY A 60 -6.06 -1.71 -29.21
CA GLY A 60 -5.15 -2.23 -30.27
C GLY A 60 -3.69 -1.87 -30.04
N VAL A 61 -3.27 -0.63 -30.27
CA VAL A 61 -1.93 -0.16 -29.91
C VAL A 61 -1.98 0.43 -28.51
N THR A 62 -1.62 -0.36 -27.51
CA THR A 62 -1.61 0.07 -26.11
C THR A 62 -0.39 0.93 -25.80
N ARG A 63 -0.61 2.03 -25.09
CA ARG A 63 0.44 2.81 -24.43
C ARG A 63 0.46 2.41 -22.96
N GLY A 64 1.64 2.20 -22.39
CA GLY A 64 1.78 1.77 -21.02
C GLY A 64 2.68 2.72 -20.23
N CYS A 65 2.33 2.93 -18.98
CA CYS A 65 3.15 3.59 -17.98
C CYS A 65 3.36 2.62 -16.83
N THR A 66 4.61 2.28 -16.54
CA THR A 66 4.94 1.41 -15.41
C THR A 66 6.17 1.93 -14.69
N PHE A 67 6.16 1.88 -13.35
CA PHE A 67 7.33 2.11 -12.53
C PHE A 67 7.16 1.45 -11.16
N TYR A 68 8.29 1.19 -10.51
CA TYR A 68 8.34 0.70 -9.14
C TYR A 68 8.49 1.86 -8.17
N LEU A 69 8.15 1.64 -6.91
CA LEU A 69 8.43 2.59 -5.84
C LEU A 69 8.77 1.85 -4.54
N GLN A 70 9.67 2.44 -3.75
CA GLN A 70 10.08 1.89 -2.46
C GLN A 70 10.62 3.00 -1.55
N GLY A 71 10.42 2.84 -0.24
CA GLY A 71 11.01 3.70 0.79
C GLY A 71 10.04 4.06 1.91
N GLN A 72 10.38 5.10 2.65
CA GLN A 72 9.46 5.69 3.63
C GLN A 72 8.33 6.42 2.89
N PRO A 73 7.11 6.46 3.43
CA PRO A 73 5.99 7.12 2.75
C PRO A 73 6.27 8.55 2.28
N ALA A 74 6.97 9.35 3.07
CA ALA A 74 7.32 10.73 2.74
C ALA A 74 8.58 10.86 1.88
N ALA A 75 9.32 9.78 1.63
CA ALA A 75 10.60 9.77 0.93
C ALA A 75 10.76 8.47 0.14
N LEU A 76 9.99 8.36 -0.95
CA LEU A 76 10.06 7.24 -1.88
C LEU A 76 11.12 7.50 -2.95
N THR A 77 11.72 6.41 -3.41
CA THR A 77 12.38 6.34 -4.71
C THR A 77 11.46 5.62 -5.67
N THR A 78 11.16 6.24 -6.81
CA THR A 78 10.43 5.61 -7.90
C THR A 78 11.40 5.34 -9.05
N TRP A 79 11.26 4.23 -9.77
CA TRP A 79 12.18 3.88 -10.85
C TRP A 79 11.56 2.92 -11.87
N LEU A 80 12.05 3.02 -13.09
CA LEU A 80 12.02 1.97 -14.12
C LEU A 80 13.44 1.87 -14.69
N ASP A 81 13.86 2.79 -15.55
CA ASP A 81 15.25 2.92 -16.02
C ASP A 81 16.00 3.97 -15.20
N GLU A 82 15.37 5.11 -14.96
CA GLU A 82 15.88 6.20 -14.12
C GLU A 82 15.07 6.31 -12.83
N SER A 83 15.66 6.95 -11.82
CA SER A 83 15.06 7.11 -10.49
C SER A 83 14.63 8.54 -10.22
N TYR A 84 13.43 8.70 -9.68
CA TYR A 84 12.89 10.00 -9.27
C TYR A 84 12.35 9.93 -7.83
N PRO A 85 12.48 11.03 -7.06
CA PRO A 85 11.90 11.08 -5.72
C PRO A 85 10.38 11.16 -5.77
N GLY A 86 9.74 10.61 -4.76
CA GLY A 86 8.28 10.65 -4.61
C GLY A 86 7.83 10.55 -3.17
N SER A 87 6.53 10.59 -2.98
CA SER A 87 5.88 10.36 -1.70
C SER A 87 4.50 9.75 -1.89
N VAL A 88 3.99 9.09 -0.85
CA VAL A 88 2.62 8.59 -0.78
C VAL A 88 2.02 8.93 0.57
N ALA A 89 0.80 9.41 0.56
CA ALA A 89 0.03 9.68 1.76
C ALA A 89 -1.31 8.95 1.70
N ALA A 90 -1.85 8.57 2.85
CA ALA A 90 -3.20 8.04 2.90
C ALA A 90 -4.23 9.17 2.69
N SER A 91 -5.26 8.90 1.91
CA SER A 91 -6.43 9.76 1.71
C SER A 91 -7.69 9.12 2.31
N SER A 92 -8.86 9.74 2.16
CA SER A 92 -10.13 9.26 2.73
C SER A 92 -10.54 7.88 2.20
N ASP A 93 -10.27 7.62 0.93
CA ASP A 93 -10.74 6.46 0.19
C ASP A 93 -9.63 5.72 -0.57
N GLY A 94 -8.37 6.14 -0.34
CA GLY A 94 -7.23 5.54 -1.00
C GLY A 94 -5.89 6.12 -0.59
N VAL A 95 -5.11 6.54 -1.58
CA VAL A 95 -3.81 7.17 -1.39
C VAL A 95 -3.63 8.33 -2.37
N THR A 96 -2.86 9.33 -1.96
CA THR A 96 -2.33 10.37 -2.84
C THR A 96 -0.87 10.07 -3.13
N LEU A 97 -0.54 9.77 -4.39
CA LEU A 97 0.82 9.52 -4.86
C LEU A 97 1.38 10.78 -5.53
N THR A 98 2.57 11.23 -5.11
CA THR A 98 3.25 12.38 -5.68
C THR A 98 4.62 11.98 -6.21
N VAL A 99 4.88 12.22 -7.48
CA VAL A 99 6.18 12.05 -8.14
C VAL A 99 6.36 13.21 -9.11
N ALA A 100 7.12 14.24 -8.71
CA ALA A 100 7.25 15.48 -9.47
C ALA A 100 7.65 15.25 -10.94
N GLU A 101 8.54 14.29 -11.17
CA GLU A 101 9.03 13.91 -12.51
C GLU A 101 8.47 12.56 -12.98
N GLY A 102 7.34 12.09 -12.41
CA GLY A 102 6.77 10.78 -12.70
C GLY A 102 6.44 10.54 -14.17
N ARG A 103 6.10 11.59 -14.90
CA ARG A 103 5.85 11.51 -16.35
C ARG A 103 7.11 11.35 -17.20
N GLN A 104 8.31 11.47 -16.61
CA GLN A 104 9.59 11.21 -17.27
C GLN A 104 9.93 9.71 -17.28
N HIS A 105 9.28 8.88 -16.47
CA HIS A 105 9.40 7.43 -16.61
C HIS A 105 9.02 6.99 -18.03
N PRO A 106 9.74 6.03 -18.63
CA PRO A 106 9.47 5.56 -19.97
C PRO A 106 8.01 5.17 -20.19
N GLY A 107 7.38 5.74 -21.25
CA GLY A 107 5.97 5.51 -21.58
C GLY A 107 4.96 6.35 -20.81
N CYS A 108 5.36 7.01 -19.72
CA CYS A 108 4.42 7.69 -18.81
C CYS A 108 3.92 9.06 -19.31
N LEU A 109 4.66 9.74 -20.18
CA LEU A 109 4.34 11.10 -20.62
C LEU A 109 2.89 11.28 -21.11
N ASN A 110 2.36 10.30 -21.83
CA ASN A 110 1.04 10.36 -22.48
C ASN A 110 -0.01 9.45 -21.81
N VAL A 111 0.32 8.81 -20.69
CA VAL A 111 -0.56 7.91 -19.94
C VAL A 111 -0.83 8.45 -18.55
N LEU A 112 0.25 8.75 -17.82
CA LEU A 112 0.18 9.21 -16.44
C LEU A 112 -0.38 10.64 -16.37
N MET A 113 -1.38 10.83 -15.53
CA MET A 113 -2.04 12.12 -15.32
C MET A 113 -1.04 13.17 -14.82
N PRO A 114 -1.12 14.45 -15.30
CA PRO A 114 -0.23 15.53 -14.85
C PRO A 114 -0.24 15.77 -13.34
N GLU A 115 -1.36 15.48 -12.68
CA GLU A 115 -1.58 15.61 -11.24
C GLU A 115 -0.58 14.80 -10.42
N ILE A 116 0.06 13.79 -11.00
CA ILE A 116 1.13 13.03 -10.34
C ILE A 116 2.26 13.94 -9.81
N ALA A 117 2.48 15.08 -10.44
CA ALA A 117 3.52 16.01 -10.01
C ALA A 117 3.18 16.75 -8.70
N THR A 118 1.90 16.89 -8.38
CA THR A 118 1.42 17.63 -7.21
C THR A 118 0.59 16.79 -6.25
N GLY A 119 0.18 15.60 -6.66
CA GLY A 119 -0.60 14.64 -5.89
C GLY A 119 -1.71 14.04 -6.73
N LEU A 120 -1.54 12.80 -7.15
CA LEU A 120 -2.55 12.00 -7.85
C LEU A 120 -3.29 11.13 -6.83
N ASP A 121 -4.60 11.35 -6.70
CA ASP A 121 -5.44 10.53 -5.84
C ASP A 121 -5.77 9.21 -6.55
N LEU A 122 -5.55 8.11 -5.85
CA LEU A 122 -5.79 6.74 -6.33
C LEU A 122 -6.72 6.04 -5.35
N THR A 123 -7.93 5.74 -5.79
CA THR A 123 -8.95 5.06 -4.97
C THR A 123 -8.55 3.61 -4.69
N GLN A 124 -8.77 3.14 -3.47
CA GLN A 124 -8.53 1.75 -3.12
C GLN A 124 -9.60 0.83 -3.73
N THR A 125 -9.18 -0.07 -4.61
CA THR A 125 -10.07 -1.04 -5.26
C THR A 125 -10.16 -2.36 -4.50
N ALA A 126 -9.10 -2.75 -3.75
CA ALA A 126 -9.11 -3.92 -2.90
C ALA A 126 -8.11 -3.80 -1.75
N SER A 127 -8.56 -4.04 -0.52
CA SER A 127 -7.67 -4.19 0.63
C SER A 127 -6.96 -5.54 0.60
N LYS A 128 -5.66 -5.59 0.91
CA LYS A 128 -4.82 -6.79 0.90
C LYS A 128 -3.98 -6.89 2.17
N LYS A 129 -3.52 -8.11 2.46
CA LYS A 129 -2.63 -8.37 3.61
C LYS A 129 -1.17 -8.54 3.15
N TRP A 130 -0.77 -7.82 2.12
CA TRP A 130 0.59 -7.91 1.61
C TRP A 130 1.59 -7.26 2.56
N ILE A 131 2.69 -7.96 2.80
CA ILE A 131 3.83 -7.50 3.61
C ILE A 131 5.01 -7.09 2.74
N GLY A 132 4.86 -7.09 1.42
CA GLY A 132 5.85 -6.69 0.44
C GLY A 132 5.39 -7.06 -0.97
N LEU A 133 6.16 -6.66 -1.96
CA LEU A 133 5.99 -7.04 -3.36
C LEU A 133 7.27 -7.73 -3.86
N VAL A 134 7.11 -8.66 -4.80
CA VAL A 134 8.23 -9.27 -5.51
C VAL A 134 7.97 -9.32 -7.00
N LYS A 135 9.04 -9.25 -7.79
CA LYS A 135 9.02 -9.43 -9.24
C LYS A 135 9.46 -10.84 -9.58
N VAL A 136 8.70 -11.55 -10.39
CA VAL A 136 9.04 -12.88 -10.86
C VAL A 136 10.24 -12.80 -11.81
N SER A 137 11.28 -13.59 -11.54
CA SER A 137 12.51 -13.66 -12.34
C SER A 137 12.58 -14.91 -13.23
N ALA A 138 11.89 -15.98 -12.82
CA ALA A 138 11.82 -17.23 -13.59
C ALA A 138 10.84 -17.11 -14.77
N ASP A 139 11.09 -17.80 -15.87
CA ASP A 139 10.17 -17.83 -17.02
C ASP A 139 8.79 -18.39 -16.62
N LYS A 140 8.76 -19.35 -15.69
CA LYS A 140 7.56 -19.87 -15.05
C LYS A 140 7.82 -20.15 -13.58
N ALA A 141 7.01 -19.58 -12.69
CA ALA A 141 6.97 -19.89 -11.27
C ALA A 141 5.59 -20.51 -10.93
N TYR A 142 5.57 -21.79 -10.60
CA TYR A 142 4.34 -22.48 -10.24
C TYR A 142 3.91 -22.11 -8.82
N LEU A 143 2.64 -21.79 -8.64
CA LEU A 143 2.05 -21.46 -7.35
C LEU A 143 1.82 -22.77 -6.56
N LEU A 144 2.78 -23.17 -5.74
CA LEU A 144 2.75 -24.41 -4.98
C LEU A 144 1.83 -24.30 -3.77
N LYS A 145 1.18 -25.40 -3.39
CA LYS A 145 0.34 -25.44 -2.18
C LYS A 145 1.15 -25.25 -0.90
N ASN A 146 2.37 -25.72 -0.88
CA ASN A 146 3.35 -25.57 0.20
C ASN A 146 4.78 -25.67 -0.39
N PRO A 147 5.83 -25.27 0.35
CA PRO A 147 7.21 -25.27 -0.12
C PRO A 147 7.77 -26.62 -0.63
N SER A 148 7.18 -27.73 -0.25
CA SER A 148 7.62 -29.07 -0.68
C SER A 148 6.75 -29.71 -1.75
N ALA A 149 5.67 -29.03 -2.19
CA ALA A 149 4.73 -29.59 -3.16
C ALA A 149 5.32 -29.70 -4.56
N LYS A 150 4.87 -30.71 -5.31
CA LYS A 150 5.20 -30.84 -6.74
C LYS A 150 4.38 -29.87 -7.59
N ALA A 151 4.99 -29.38 -8.66
CA ALA A 151 4.41 -28.37 -9.55
C ALA A 151 3.28 -28.89 -10.47
N ALA A 152 3.07 -30.20 -10.57
CA ALA A 152 2.12 -30.81 -11.52
C ALA A 152 0.72 -30.20 -11.42
N LYS A 153 0.17 -29.77 -12.56
CA LYS A 153 -1.19 -29.22 -12.74
C LYS A 153 -1.51 -28.01 -11.83
N ARG A 154 -0.51 -27.15 -11.56
CA ARG A 154 -0.69 -25.93 -10.77
C ARG A 154 -0.76 -24.70 -11.69
N PRO A 155 -1.48 -23.64 -11.31
CA PRO A 155 -1.34 -22.34 -11.96
C PRO A 155 0.11 -21.84 -11.81
N TYR A 156 0.54 -21.02 -12.74
CA TYR A 156 1.87 -20.42 -12.72
C TYR A 156 1.78 -18.93 -13.05
N ILE A 157 2.77 -18.19 -12.63
CA ILE A 157 3.04 -16.81 -12.96
C ILE A 157 4.33 -16.76 -13.80
N VAL A 158 4.50 -15.68 -14.56
CA VAL A 158 5.58 -15.57 -15.53
C VAL A 158 6.56 -14.46 -15.19
N LYS A 159 7.69 -14.49 -15.86
CA LYS A 159 8.73 -13.47 -15.72
C LYS A 159 8.18 -12.07 -15.90
N ASN A 160 8.59 -11.17 -15.02
CA ASN A 160 8.18 -9.78 -14.87
C ASN A 160 6.80 -9.57 -14.22
N ASP A 161 6.01 -10.61 -13.94
CA ASP A 161 4.84 -10.41 -13.07
C ASP A 161 5.26 -9.83 -11.73
N VAL A 162 4.50 -8.86 -11.24
CA VAL A 162 4.64 -8.32 -9.87
C VAL A 162 3.51 -8.87 -9.03
N VAL A 163 3.86 -9.42 -7.87
CA VAL A 163 2.90 -10.11 -7.02
C VAL A 163 3.03 -9.66 -5.57
N GLY A 164 1.90 -9.65 -4.86
CA GLY A 164 1.86 -9.36 -3.43
C GLY A 164 2.37 -10.53 -2.60
N VAL A 165 3.17 -10.26 -1.58
CA VAL A 165 3.70 -11.26 -0.67
C VAL A 165 2.88 -11.30 0.61
N LEU A 166 2.38 -12.46 0.97
CA LEU A 166 1.62 -12.72 2.19
C LEU A 166 2.53 -13.19 3.34
N ALA A 167 3.61 -13.92 3.03
CA ALA A 167 4.60 -14.39 4.00
C ALA A 167 5.93 -14.75 3.32
N PHE A 168 7.02 -14.60 4.07
CA PHE A 168 8.32 -15.19 3.73
C PHE A 168 8.64 -16.29 4.75
N LYS A 169 9.16 -17.42 4.27
CA LYS A 169 9.54 -18.54 5.13
C LYS A 169 10.64 -19.39 4.46
N ASP A 170 11.78 -19.52 5.11
CA ASP A 170 12.86 -20.47 4.77
C ASP A 170 13.23 -20.49 3.27
N GLY A 171 13.44 -19.32 2.68
CA GLY A 171 13.76 -19.19 1.25
C GLY A 171 12.56 -19.30 0.29
N TRP A 172 11.33 -19.20 0.81
CA TRP A 172 10.09 -19.20 0.05
C TRP A 172 9.29 -17.94 0.28
N ALA A 173 8.51 -17.53 -0.72
CA ALA A 173 7.49 -16.52 -0.59
C ALA A 173 6.10 -17.11 -0.85
N GLN A 174 5.17 -16.89 0.06
CA GLN A 174 3.75 -17.07 -0.22
C GLN A 174 3.24 -15.83 -0.92
N VAL A 175 2.82 -15.98 -2.16
CA VAL A 175 2.43 -14.86 -3.00
C VAL A 175 0.95 -14.92 -3.38
N GLU A 176 0.39 -13.76 -3.67
CA GLU A 176 -0.92 -13.58 -4.28
C GLU A 176 -0.74 -12.91 -5.64
N PHE A 177 -1.14 -13.59 -6.69
CA PHE A 177 -1.26 -13.08 -8.05
C PHE A 177 -2.72 -12.76 -8.35
N ILE A 178 -2.97 -11.61 -8.93
CA ILE A 178 -4.31 -11.17 -9.36
C ILE A 178 -4.25 -11.01 -10.88
N ASN A 179 -5.07 -11.78 -11.59
CA ASN A 179 -5.13 -11.72 -13.04
C ASN A 179 -5.99 -10.54 -13.54
N ALA A 180 -6.08 -10.36 -14.86
CA ALA A 180 -6.87 -9.29 -15.48
C ALA A 180 -8.38 -9.37 -15.19
N ASP A 181 -8.90 -10.53 -14.80
CA ASP A 181 -10.31 -10.71 -14.40
C ASP A 181 -10.52 -10.49 -12.89
N ASP A 182 -9.57 -9.88 -12.19
CA ASP A 182 -9.54 -9.67 -10.72
C ASP A 182 -9.63 -10.97 -9.89
N ARG A 183 -9.26 -12.12 -10.49
CA ARG A 183 -9.19 -13.39 -9.75
C ARG A 183 -7.85 -13.53 -9.06
N SER A 184 -7.89 -13.84 -7.76
CA SER A 184 -6.72 -14.10 -6.93
C SER A 184 -6.30 -15.56 -6.98
N PHE A 185 -5.00 -15.79 -7.14
CA PHE A 185 -4.34 -17.09 -7.03
C PHE A 185 -3.22 -16.98 -6.01
N THR A 186 -3.22 -17.87 -5.01
CA THR A 186 -2.18 -17.88 -3.98
C THR A 186 -1.35 -19.15 -4.06
N GLY A 187 -0.08 -19.02 -3.73
CA GLY A 187 0.82 -20.17 -3.66
C GLY A 187 2.21 -19.79 -3.21
N TRP A 188 3.05 -20.80 -3.03
CA TRP A 188 4.45 -20.64 -2.66
C TRP A 188 5.34 -20.70 -3.88
N ILE A 189 6.30 -19.79 -3.98
CA ILE A 189 7.39 -19.77 -4.96
C ILE A 189 8.73 -19.73 -4.23
N SER A 190 9.75 -20.37 -4.79
CA SER A 190 11.09 -20.41 -4.18
C SER A 190 11.89 -19.13 -4.47
N GLN A 191 12.87 -18.85 -3.62
CA GLN A 191 13.67 -17.62 -3.68
C GLN A 191 14.43 -17.42 -5.00
N ASP A 192 14.78 -18.50 -5.70
CA ASP A 192 15.43 -18.45 -7.01
C ASP A 192 14.48 -18.04 -8.16
N GLN A 193 13.16 -17.99 -7.90
CA GLN A 193 12.14 -17.68 -8.88
C GLN A 193 11.66 -16.21 -8.81
N TYR A 194 12.12 -15.41 -7.85
CA TYR A 194 11.72 -14.02 -7.72
C TYR A 194 12.89 -13.12 -7.26
N ALA A 195 12.73 -11.84 -7.50
CA ALA A 195 13.57 -10.80 -6.92
C ALA A 195 12.73 -9.86 -6.04
N ARG A 196 13.32 -9.42 -4.92
CA ARG A 196 12.77 -8.30 -4.14
C ARG A 196 12.83 -7.03 -4.96
N LEU A 197 11.85 -6.13 -4.77
CA LEU A 197 11.97 -4.79 -5.32
C LEU A 197 13.17 -4.10 -4.65
N ALA A 198 14.01 -3.49 -5.45
CA ALA A 198 15.16 -2.74 -5.00
C ALA A 198 15.41 -1.57 -5.95
N ALA A 199 15.43 -0.35 -5.40
CA ALA A 199 15.81 0.82 -6.17
C ALA A 199 17.25 0.65 -6.69
N PRO A 200 17.56 1.13 -7.90
CA PRO A 200 18.92 1.19 -8.40
C PRO A 200 19.81 1.92 -7.39
N LYS A 201 21.00 1.39 -7.17
CA LYS A 201 22.03 2.12 -6.37
C LYS A 201 22.54 3.24 -7.25
N GLY A 202 22.32 4.48 -6.81
CA GLY A 202 22.90 5.67 -7.44
C GLY A 202 24.42 5.67 -7.35
#